data_37cc18cb9087b7771b953137b2ad1e02
#
_entry.id   37cc18cb9087b7771b953137b2ad1e02
#
_cell.length_a   1.000
_cell.length_b   1.000
_cell.length_c   1.000
_cell.angle_alpha   90.00
_cell.angle_beta   90.00
_cell.angle_gamma   90.00
#
_symmetry.space_group_name_H-M   'P 1'
#
loop_
_entity.id
_entity.type
_entity.pdbx_description
1 polymer ?
#
loop_
_entity_poly.entity_id
_entity_poly.type
_entity_poly.pdbx_seq_one_letter_code
_entity_poly.pdbx_strand_id
1 'polypeptide(L)'
;MASSSTVLTSLGRYRIDHQLARGGMGEVYLGRLEGEHGFRRPVVIKVIRTELVTSERIALMFVDEARIAAGLHHRNVVQIIDFDLFDSGAYLVTEYIDGCDLRLLLHYLRAAPRFEIALTILAELATGLDAAHEARDGEGAPLHLVHRDVSPSNVLLGVYGEVKVADFGVAKARSRSYHTVSGSIKGKAPYMAPEQILGQPVDRRADVFSLGVLLFELTTRTRLYSGQSNSLAMQHILEGTVPDPAERRPGYPPELTRLVRRALARNPDDRYPSARAFVDDLDRVARERRWNLSCAGVAELVKLVRQRAQIAGTTPMWPALRRIGDANA
;
A
#
# COMPACT_ATOMS: atom_id res chain seq x y z
N MET A 1 -19.31 2.00 33.14
CA MET A 1 -18.43 0.83 33.32
C MET A 1 -17.26 1.00 32.35
N ALA A 2 -16.07 1.26 32.86
CA ALA A 2 -14.88 1.42 32.05
C ALA A 2 -14.48 0.06 31.52
N SER A 3 -14.52 -0.12 30.20
CA SER A 3 -13.94 -1.27 29.54
C SER A 3 -12.43 -1.26 29.76
N SER A 4 -11.96 -2.14 30.60
CA SER A 4 -10.54 -2.46 30.73
C SER A 4 -10.06 -2.97 29.36
N SER A 5 -9.33 -2.14 28.64
CA SER A 5 -8.62 -2.57 27.44
C SER A 5 -7.56 -3.59 27.89
N THR A 6 -7.84 -4.85 27.72
CA THR A 6 -6.87 -5.92 27.93
C THR A 6 -5.70 -5.65 26.97
N VAL A 7 -4.53 -5.34 27.51
CA VAL A 7 -3.32 -5.15 26.71
C VAL A 7 -2.96 -6.50 26.12
N LEU A 8 -3.10 -6.61 24.81
CA LEU A 8 -2.78 -7.86 24.10
C LEU A 8 -1.25 -8.03 24.14
N THR A 9 -0.78 -9.08 24.80
CA THR A 9 0.66 -9.35 24.99
C THR A 9 1.20 -10.43 24.06
N SER A 10 0.31 -11.32 23.58
CA SER A 10 0.68 -12.40 22.66
C SER A 10 -0.52 -12.86 21.84
N LEU A 11 -0.27 -13.41 20.65
CA LEU A 11 -1.22 -14.11 19.78
C LEU A 11 -0.54 -15.37 19.25
N GLY A 12 -1.02 -16.54 19.66
CA GLY A 12 -0.35 -17.81 19.35
C GLY A 12 1.14 -17.77 19.71
N ARG A 13 2.00 -18.01 18.74
CA ARG A 13 3.48 -17.99 18.87
C ARG A 13 4.11 -16.60 18.70
N TYR A 14 3.29 -15.56 18.54
CA TYR A 14 3.77 -14.20 18.31
C TYR A 14 3.66 -13.37 19.58
N ARG A 15 4.75 -12.73 19.98
CA ARG A 15 4.76 -11.73 21.04
C ARG A 15 4.48 -10.34 20.46
N ILE A 16 3.65 -9.58 21.14
CA ILE A 16 3.32 -8.21 20.78
C ILE A 16 4.26 -7.26 21.53
N ASP A 17 4.94 -6.39 20.79
CA ASP A 17 5.85 -5.40 21.36
C ASP A 17 5.14 -4.07 21.60
N HIS A 18 4.48 -3.50 20.58
CA HIS A 18 3.69 -2.28 20.71
C HIS A 18 2.73 -2.07 19.53
N GLN A 19 1.72 -1.26 19.76
CA GLN A 19 0.75 -0.90 18.74
C GLN A 19 1.35 0.13 17.76
N LEU A 20 1.24 -0.15 16.45
CA LEU A 20 1.69 0.71 15.36
C LEU A 20 0.57 1.64 14.87
N ALA A 21 -0.63 1.10 14.73
CA ALA A 21 -1.78 1.82 14.23
C ALA A 21 -3.10 1.25 14.74
N ARG A 22 -4.14 2.09 14.72
CA ARG A 22 -5.52 1.70 14.97
C ARG A 22 -6.41 2.30 13.87
N GLY A 23 -7.21 1.47 13.23
CA GLY A 23 -8.06 1.89 12.10
C GLY A 23 -9.46 1.27 12.14
N GLY A 24 -10.25 1.55 11.11
CA GLY A 24 -11.61 1.04 10.99
C GLY A 24 -11.70 -0.49 10.90
N MET A 25 -10.68 -1.15 10.34
CA MET A 25 -10.64 -2.61 10.16
C MET A 25 -9.99 -3.35 11.33
N GLY A 26 -9.32 -2.66 12.24
CA GLY A 26 -8.62 -3.31 13.34
C GLY A 26 -7.41 -2.54 13.83
N GLU A 27 -6.53 -3.26 14.48
CA GLU A 27 -5.31 -2.73 15.09
C GLU A 27 -4.09 -3.42 14.49
N VAL A 28 -3.01 -2.65 14.32
CA VAL A 28 -1.75 -3.15 13.75
C VAL A 28 -0.68 -3.05 14.83
N TYR A 29 0.05 -4.13 15.02
CA TYR A 29 1.09 -4.23 16.04
C TYR A 29 2.43 -4.61 15.41
N LEU A 30 3.51 -4.08 15.98
CA LEU A 30 4.82 -4.70 15.85
C LEU A 30 4.89 -5.83 16.86
N GLY A 31 5.39 -6.96 16.40
CA GLY A 31 5.63 -8.11 17.25
C GLY A 31 6.82 -8.91 16.73
N ARG A 32 7.02 -10.05 17.34
CA ARG A 32 8.08 -10.99 16.97
C ARG A 32 7.61 -12.42 17.05
N LEU A 33 8.05 -13.20 16.06
CA LEU A 33 8.02 -14.64 16.14
C LEU A 33 9.16 -15.07 17.05
N GLU A 34 8.85 -15.76 18.16
CA GLU A 34 9.84 -16.36 19.04
C GLU A 34 9.94 -17.86 18.73
N GLY A 35 11.16 -18.33 18.48
CA GLY A 35 11.48 -19.72 18.26
C GLY A 35 12.45 -20.23 19.32
N GLU A 36 12.82 -21.50 19.20
CA GLU A 36 13.80 -22.15 20.08
C GLU A 36 15.19 -21.49 19.94
N HIS A 37 16.03 -21.69 20.93
CA HIS A 37 17.42 -21.21 20.96
C HIS A 37 17.58 -19.68 20.79
N GLY A 38 16.56 -18.89 21.20
CA GLY A 38 16.60 -17.44 21.13
C GLY A 38 16.36 -16.85 19.73
N PHE A 39 15.86 -17.68 18.80
CA PHE A 39 15.44 -17.18 17.48
C PHE A 39 14.33 -16.14 17.64
N ARG A 40 14.54 -14.97 17.04
CA ARG A 40 13.57 -13.87 17.03
C ARG A 40 13.50 -13.25 15.65
N ARG A 41 12.31 -13.22 15.07
CA ARG A 41 12.05 -12.54 13.78
C ARG A 41 10.97 -11.49 13.96
N PRO A 42 11.22 -10.23 13.62
CA PRO A 42 10.20 -9.18 13.67
C PRO A 42 9.11 -9.45 12.64
N VAL A 43 7.88 -9.18 13.04
CA VAL A 43 6.67 -9.35 12.22
C VAL A 43 5.71 -8.21 12.48
N VAL A 44 4.78 -8.01 11.55
CA VAL A 44 3.62 -7.14 11.75
C VAL A 44 2.40 -8.00 11.93
N ILE A 45 1.62 -7.71 12.97
CA ILE A 45 0.41 -8.44 13.32
C ILE A 45 -0.78 -7.50 13.17
N LYS A 46 -1.67 -7.80 12.24
CA LYS A 46 -2.91 -7.06 12.02
C LYS A 46 -4.06 -7.83 12.64
N VAL A 47 -4.60 -7.31 13.72
CA VAL A 47 -5.77 -7.86 14.42
C VAL A 47 -7.02 -7.28 13.80
N ILE A 48 -7.89 -8.14 13.30
CA ILE A 48 -9.14 -7.76 12.63
C ILE A 48 -10.23 -7.68 13.70
N ARG A 49 -11.04 -6.62 13.67
CA ARG A 49 -12.11 -6.41 14.64
C ARG A 49 -13.16 -7.50 14.57
N THR A 50 -13.60 -7.94 15.74
CA THR A 50 -14.63 -8.96 15.93
C THR A 50 -15.92 -8.62 15.18
N GLU A 51 -16.31 -7.34 15.16
CA GLU A 51 -17.53 -6.87 14.49
C GLU A 51 -17.49 -7.09 12.96
N LEU A 52 -16.30 -7.27 12.39
CA LEU A 52 -16.10 -7.59 10.97
C LEU A 52 -16.08 -9.11 10.69
N VAL A 53 -16.01 -9.93 11.74
CA VAL A 53 -15.92 -11.39 11.66
C VAL A 53 -17.18 -12.05 12.27
N THR A 54 -18.28 -11.30 12.40
CA THR A 54 -19.51 -11.67 13.13
C THR A 54 -20.29 -12.83 12.53
N SER A 55 -20.00 -13.26 11.31
CA SER A 55 -20.58 -14.47 10.74
C SER A 55 -19.49 -15.42 10.26
N GLU A 56 -19.73 -16.72 10.47
CA GLU A 56 -18.85 -17.81 9.99
C GLU A 56 -18.55 -17.66 8.48
N ARG A 57 -19.51 -17.20 7.70
CA ARG A 57 -19.35 -16.94 6.27
C ARG A 57 -18.33 -15.85 6.00
N ILE A 58 -18.31 -14.76 6.79
CA ILE A 58 -17.35 -13.67 6.64
C ILE A 58 -15.97 -14.13 7.09
N ALA A 59 -15.89 -14.88 8.20
CA ALA A 59 -14.64 -15.47 8.66
C ALA A 59 -14.00 -16.37 7.58
N LEU A 60 -14.78 -17.25 6.95
CA LEU A 60 -14.33 -18.13 5.88
C LEU A 60 -13.85 -17.31 4.66
N MET A 61 -14.51 -16.24 4.30
CA MET A 61 -14.06 -15.34 3.21
C MET A 61 -12.70 -14.71 3.54
N PHE A 62 -12.47 -14.27 4.77
CA PHE A 62 -11.16 -13.75 5.20
C PHE A 62 -10.06 -14.82 5.15
N VAL A 63 -10.38 -16.06 5.56
CA VAL A 63 -9.47 -17.21 5.48
C VAL A 63 -9.07 -17.48 4.02
N ASP A 64 -10.05 -17.54 3.12
CA ASP A 64 -9.79 -17.83 1.71
C ASP A 64 -8.97 -16.72 1.05
N GLU A 65 -9.29 -15.45 1.32
CA GLU A 65 -8.51 -14.32 0.80
C GLU A 65 -7.08 -14.30 1.38
N ALA A 66 -6.93 -14.55 2.68
CA ALA A 66 -5.62 -14.66 3.30
C ALA A 66 -4.78 -15.79 2.71
N ARG A 67 -5.41 -16.95 2.45
CA ARG A 67 -4.76 -18.11 1.82
C ARG A 67 -4.30 -17.80 0.40
N ILE A 68 -5.15 -17.13 -0.41
CA ILE A 68 -4.80 -16.69 -1.75
C ILE A 68 -3.63 -15.71 -1.72
N ALA A 69 -3.70 -14.70 -0.86
CA ALA A 69 -2.65 -13.70 -0.74
C ALA A 69 -1.34 -14.27 -0.14
N ALA A 70 -1.41 -15.30 0.71
CA ALA A 70 -0.24 -15.99 1.24
C ALA A 70 0.54 -16.75 0.15
N GLY A 71 -0.13 -17.18 -0.93
CA GLY A 71 0.49 -17.79 -2.10
C GLY A 71 1.26 -16.81 -2.99
N LEU A 72 1.10 -15.50 -2.80
CA LEU A 72 1.83 -14.49 -3.56
C LEU A 72 3.25 -14.31 -3.02
N HIS A 73 4.23 -14.91 -3.71
CA HIS A 73 5.64 -14.77 -3.41
C HIS A 73 6.31 -13.86 -4.44
N HIS A 74 6.45 -12.60 -4.13
CA HIS A 74 7.12 -11.64 -5.00
C HIS A 74 7.88 -10.57 -4.20
N ARG A 75 9.04 -10.13 -4.70
CA ARG A 75 9.90 -9.16 -3.99
C ARG A 75 9.21 -7.83 -3.70
N ASN A 76 8.25 -7.44 -4.53
CA ASN A 76 7.49 -6.18 -4.40
C ASN A 76 6.10 -6.37 -3.77
N VAL A 77 5.82 -7.51 -3.19
CA VAL A 77 4.60 -7.80 -2.43
C VAL A 77 4.98 -8.11 -0.99
N VAL A 78 4.26 -7.54 -0.03
CA VAL A 78 4.46 -7.88 1.39
C VAL A 78 4.03 -9.32 1.61
N GLN A 79 4.97 -10.14 2.12
CA GLN A 79 4.74 -11.55 2.34
C GLN A 79 3.83 -11.76 3.55
N ILE A 80 2.74 -12.48 3.38
CA ILE A 80 1.94 -13.03 4.47
C ILE A 80 2.68 -14.26 5.01
N ILE A 81 2.90 -14.28 6.34
CA ILE A 81 3.61 -15.33 7.04
C ILE A 81 2.62 -16.31 7.68
N ASP A 82 1.52 -15.77 8.21
CA ASP A 82 0.54 -16.55 8.96
C ASP A 82 -0.82 -15.86 9.00
N PHE A 83 -1.85 -16.65 9.20
CA PHE A 83 -3.20 -16.18 9.44
C PHE A 83 -3.88 -17.18 10.36
N ASP A 84 -4.54 -16.69 11.41
CA ASP A 84 -5.27 -17.57 12.33
C ASP A 84 -6.49 -16.86 12.92
N LEU A 85 -7.40 -17.66 13.43
CA LEU A 85 -8.58 -17.24 14.17
C LEU A 85 -8.29 -17.38 15.67
N PHE A 86 -8.88 -16.52 16.47
CA PHE A 86 -8.88 -16.61 17.93
C PHE A 86 -10.26 -16.25 18.49
N ASP A 87 -10.52 -16.49 19.79
CA ASP A 87 -11.86 -16.38 20.39
C ASP A 87 -12.62 -15.11 20.08
N SER A 88 -11.93 -14.00 19.85
CA SER A 88 -12.51 -12.68 19.63
C SER A 88 -12.18 -12.06 18.27
N GLY A 89 -11.78 -12.85 17.25
CA GLY A 89 -11.50 -12.29 15.92
C GLY A 89 -10.53 -13.12 15.09
N ALA A 90 -9.80 -12.41 14.22
CA ALA A 90 -8.78 -12.99 13.36
C ALA A 90 -7.52 -12.14 13.40
N TYR A 91 -6.36 -12.72 13.14
CA TYR A 91 -5.14 -11.97 12.94
C TYR A 91 -4.38 -12.44 11.71
N LEU A 92 -3.76 -11.48 11.04
CA LEU A 92 -2.89 -11.69 9.90
C LEU A 92 -1.46 -11.29 10.28
N VAL A 93 -0.49 -12.13 10.00
CA VAL A 93 0.92 -11.86 10.27
C VAL A 93 1.65 -11.67 8.95
N THR A 94 2.39 -10.58 8.83
CA THR A 94 3.19 -10.28 7.64
C THR A 94 4.65 -10.05 7.99
N GLU A 95 5.51 -10.09 6.99
CA GLU A 95 6.88 -9.65 7.14
C GLU A 95 6.94 -8.19 7.62
N TYR A 96 7.96 -7.88 8.40
CA TYR A 96 8.28 -6.52 8.82
C TYR A 96 9.22 -5.87 7.81
N ILE A 97 8.87 -4.68 7.34
CA ILE A 97 9.72 -3.86 6.46
C ILE A 97 10.30 -2.72 7.29
N ASP A 98 11.63 -2.73 7.49
CA ASP A 98 12.30 -1.63 8.18
C ASP A 98 12.36 -0.39 7.28
N GLY A 99 11.45 0.55 7.49
CA GLY A 99 11.34 1.69 6.58
C GLY A 99 10.21 2.67 6.93
N CYS A 100 9.46 3.08 5.92
CA CYS A 100 8.26 3.92 6.07
C CYS A 100 7.24 3.62 4.98
N ASP A 101 6.00 4.05 5.18
CA ASP A 101 5.03 4.08 4.09
C ASP A 101 5.24 5.32 3.18
N LEU A 102 4.70 5.26 1.97
CA LEU A 102 4.80 6.37 1.01
C LEU A 102 4.07 7.63 1.49
N ARG A 103 3.04 7.49 2.36
CA ARG A 103 2.34 8.62 2.96
C ARG A 103 3.27 9.42 3.87
N LEU A 104 4.06 8.76 4.72
CA LEU A 104 5.05 9.38 5.57
C LEU A 104 6.14 10.05 4.72
N LEU A 105 6.59 9.36 3.66
CA LEU A 105 7.56 9.92 2.73
C LEU A 105 7.04 11.21 2.11
N LEU A 106 5.84 11.22 1.53
CA LEU A 106 5.23 12.40 0.94
C LEU A 106 5.02 13.52 1.97
N HIS A 107 4.76 13.19 3.24
CA HIS A 107 4.58 14.19 4.30
C HIS A 107 5.88 14.93 4.63
N TYR A 108 7.00 14.21 4.75
CA TYR A 108 8.27 14.78 5.17
C TYR A 108 9.17 15.26 4.02
N LEU A 109 8.81 15.00 2.77
CA LEU A 109 9.51 15.58 1.62
C LEU A 109 9.26 17.10 1.57
N ARG A 110 10.33 17.88 1.44
CA ARG A 110 10.25 19.34 1.25
C ARG A 110 10.02 19.72 -0.20
N ALA A 111 10.47 18.90 -1.14
CA ALA A 111 10.32 19.07 -2.59
C ALA A 111 10.03 17.72 -3.24
N ALA A 112 9.54 17.74 -4.49
CA ALA A 112 9.40 16.52 -5.28
C ALA A 112 10.76 15.83 -5.42
N PRO A 113 10.84 14.50 -5.31
CA PRO A 113 12.09 13.77 -5.52
C PRO A 113 12.55 13.91 -6.97
N ARG A 114 13.80 13.52 -7.24
CA ARG A 114 14.28 13.36 -8.61
C ARG A 114 13.36 12.39 -9.34
N PHE A 115 13.18 12.59 -10.65
CA PHE A 115 12.29 11.74 -11.44
C PHE A 115 12.71 10.27 -11.38
N GLU A 116 14.02 9.99 -11.41
CA GLU A 116 14.54 8.63 -11.35
C GLU A 116 14.07 7.89 -10.08
N ILE A 117 14.07 8.57 -8.92
CA ILE A 117 13.63 7.96 -7.66
C ILE A 117 12.11 7.73 -7.68
N ALA A 118 11.34 8.71 -8.15
CA ALA A 118 9.89 8.58 -8.26
C ALA A 118 9.49 7.43 -9.20
N LEU A 119 10.15 7.34 -10.36
CA LEU A 119 9.90 6.29 -11.34
C LEU A 119 10.35 4.90 -10.82
N THR A 120 11.46 4.83 -10.08
CA THR A 120 11.87 3.57 -9.43
C THR A 120 10.78 3.06 -8.48
N ILE A 121 10.25 3.94 -7.60
CA ILE A 121 9.16 3.56 -6.68
C ILE A 121 7.96 3.04 -7.45
N LEU A 122 7.57 3.73 -8.53
CA LEU A 122 6.38 3.36 -9.30
C LEU A 122 6.58 2.09 -10.13
N ALA A 123 7.76 1.90 -10.73
CA ALA A 123 8.07 0.69 -11.50
C ALA A 123 8.08 -0.56 -10.59
N GLU A 124 8.72 -0.48 -9.42
CA GLU A 124 8.74 -1.57 -8.45
C GLU A 124 7.32 -1.86 -7.92
N LEU A 125 6.54 -0.82 -7.57
CA LEU A 125 5.15 -0.99 -7.13
C LEU A 125 4.28 -1.64 -8.21
N ALA A 126 4.35 -1.14 -9.44
CA ALA A 126 3.58 -1.66 -10.56
C ALA A 126 3.98 -3.11 -10.91
N THR A 127 5.27 -3.47 -10.77
CA THR A 127 5.75 -4.85 -10.92
C THR A 127 5.15 -5.77 -9.87
N GLY A 128 5.01 -5.33 -8.62
CA GLY A 128 4.33 -6.09 -7.58
C GLY A 128 2.83 -6.28 -7.84
N LEU A 129 2.16 -5.24 -8.35
CA LEU A 129 0.75 -5.32 -8.74
C LEU A 129 0.54 -6.27 -9.92
N ASP A 130 1.42 -6.20 -10.93
CA ASP A 130 1.36 -7.09 -12.09
C ASP A 130 1.52 -8.56 -11.70
N ALA A 131 2.46 -8.86 -10.80
CA ALA A 131 2.65 -10.21 -10.27
C ALA A 131 1.38 -10.75 -9.58
N ALA A 132 0.64 -9.89 -8.87
CA ALA A 132 -0.63 -10.28 -8.27
C ALA A 132 -1.75 -10.43 -9.31
N HIS A 133 -1.81 -9.56 -10.31
CA HIS A 133 -2.80 -9.63 -11.40
C HIS A 133 -2.66 -10.92 -12.23
N GLU A 134 -1.44 -11.43 -12.39
CA GLU A 134 -1.12 -12.65 -13.14
C GLU A 134 -1.08 -13.91 -12.27
N ALA A 135 -1.38 -13.78 -10.96
CA ALA A 135 -1.35 -14.92 -10.04
C ALA A 135 -2.35 -16.01 -10.44
N ARG A 136 -1.94 -17.26 -10.24
CA ARG A 136 -2.71 -18.46 -10.55
C ARG A 136 -2.83 -19.34 -9.32
N ASP A 137 -3.89 -20.12 -9.27
CA ASP A 137 -4.05 -21.17 -8.25
C ASP A 137 -3.15 -22.39 -8.51
N GLY A 138 -3.24 -23.40 -7.63
CA GLY A 138 -2.47 -24.65 -7.75
C GLY A 138 -2.83 -25.49 -8.99
N GLU A 139 -3.93 -25.22 -9.66
CA GLU A 139 -4.39 -25.88 -10.90
C GLU A 139 -4.05 -25.06 -12.15
N GLY A 140 -3.44 -23.88 -11.97
CA GLY A 140 -3.04 -22.98 -13.05
C GLY A 140 -4.13 -22.03 -13.53
N ALA A 141 -5.31 -21.99 -12.89
CA ALA A 141 -6.37 -21.07 -13.24
C ALA A 141 -6.06 -19.64 -12.70
N PRO A 142 -6.36 -18.58 -13.47
CA PRO A 142 -6.08 -17.21 -13.03
C PRO A 142 -6.94 -16.83 -11.83
N LEU A 143 -6.31 -16.25 -10.82
CA LEU A 143 -6.97 -15.81 -9.59
C LEU A 143 -7.71 -14.46 -9.75
N HIS A 144 -7.48 -13.74 -10.84
CA HIS A 144 -8.08 -12.41 -11.11
C HIS A 144 -7.98 -11.43 -9.91
N LEU A 145 -6.83 -11.46 -9.23
CA LEU A 145 -6.61 -10.57 -8.10
C LEU A 145 -6.49 -9.13 -8.57
N VAL A 146 -7.22 -8.24 -7.93
CA VAL A 146 -7.13 -6.79 -8.11
C VAL A 146 -6.98 -6.17 -6.73
N HIS A 147 -6.02 -5.28 -6.55
CA HIS A 147 -5.72 -4.69 -5.23
C HIS A 147 -6.84 -3.77 -4.73
N ARG A 148 -7.40 -2.92 -5.60
CA ARG A 148 -8.53 -2.01 -5.35
C ARG A 148 -8.31 -0.93 -4.27
N ASP A 149 -7.14 -0.89 -3.64
CA ASP A 149 -6.82 0.04 -2.55
C ASP A 149 -5.35 0.49 -2.63
N VAL A 150 -4.83 0.66 -3.83
CA VAL A 150 -3.48 1.21 -4.04
C VAL A 150 -3.48 2.66 -3.60
N SER A 151 -2.75 2.95 -2.52
CA SER A 151 -2.68 4.28 -1.90
C SER A 151 -1.34 4.44 -1.18
N PRO A 152 -0.90 5.66 -0.84
CA PRO A 152 0.39 5.87 -0.19
C PRO A 152 0.58 5.10 1.13
N SER A 153 -0.49 4.80 1.86
CA SER A 153 -0.43 4.01 3.10
C SER A 153 -0.14 2.53 2.88
N ASN A 154 -0.41 2.02 1.67
CA ASN A 154 -0.26 0.62 1.31
C ASN A 154 1.01 0.37 0.45
N VAL A 155 1.88 1.38 0.32
CA VAL A 155 3.19 1.27 -0.34
C VAL A 155 4.27 1.43 0.72
N LEU A 156 5.00 0.35 0.99
CA LEU A 156 6.08 0.30 1.97
C LEU A 156 7.43 0.45 1.29
N LEU A 157 8.28 1.28 1.88
CA LEU A 157 9.60 1.62 1.39
C LEU A 157 10.63 1.26 2.45
N GLY A 158 11.54 0.35 2.17
CA GLY A 158 12.56 -0.13 3.09
C GLY A 158 13.84 0.71 3.09
N VAL A 159 14.61 0.63 4.17
CA VAL A 159 15.89 1.36 4.33
C VAL A 159 16.98 0.89 3.37
N TYR A 160 16.80 -0.26 2.73
CA TYR A 160 17.69 -0.78 1.69
C TYR A 160 17.15 -0.50 0.27
N GLY A 161 16.03 0.23 0.17
CA GLY A 161 15.43 0.65 -1.10
C GLY A 161 14.36 -0.30 -1.63
N GLU A 162 13.90 -1.25 -0.81
CA GLU A 162 12.78 -2.12 -1.17
C GLU A 162 11.51 -1.29 -1.34
N VAL A 163 10.70 -1.65 -2.33
CA VAL A 163 9.37 -1.11 -2.53
C VAL A 163 8.39 -2.29 -2.56
N LYS A 164 7.45 -2.29 -1.64
CA LYS A 164 6.48 -3.38 -1.53
C LYS A 164 5.05 -2.86 -1.41
N VAL A 165 4.13 -3.49 -2.13
CA VAL A 165 2.70 -3.27 -1.94
C VAL A 165 2.20 -4.15 -0.80
N ALA A 166 1.43 -3.53 0.10
CA ALA A 166 0.84 -4.18 1.27
C ALA A 166 -0.69 -4.16 1.19
N ASP A 167 -1.35 -5.00 1.99
CA ASP A 167 -2.81 -5.01 2.16
C ASP A 167 -3.58 -5.23 0.84
N PHE A 168 -3.21 -6.29 0.09
CA PHE A 168 -4.11 -6.81 -0.95
C PHE A 168 -5.47 -7.06 -0.30
N GLY A 169 -6.51 -6.50 -0.88
CA GLY A 169 -7.86 -6.32 -0.34
C GLY A 169 -8.53 -7.53 0.33
N VAL A 170 -7.86 -8.10 1.34
CA VAL A 170 -8.26 -9.26 2.15
C VAL A 170 -9.70 -9.17 2.72
N ALA A 171 -10.36 -8.03 2.53
CA ALA A 171 -11.73 -7.80 3.02
C ALA A 171 -12.70 -7.24 1.97
N LYS A 172 -12.26 -6.99 0.73
CA LYS A 172 -13.03 -6.18 -0.23
C LYS A 172 -13.53 -6.92 -1.48
N ALA A 173 -13.07 -8.15 -1.73
CA ALA A 173 -13.25 -8.80 -3.04
C ALA A 173 -14.69 -9.18 -3.40
N ARG A 174 -15.62 -9.34 -2.46
CA ARG A 174 -17.00 -9.81 -2.76
C ARG A 174 -18.16 -9.05 -2.16
N SER A 175 -17.97 -8.02 -1.36
CA SER A 175 -19.11 -7.31 -0.79
C SER A 175 -19.50 -6.09 -1.62
N ARG A 176 -20.46 -6.28 -2.51
CA ARG A 176 -21.28 -5.19 -3.10
C ARG A 176 -21.97 -4.31 -2.03
N SER A 177 -21.92 -4.70 -0.76
CA SER A 177 -22.69 -4.10 0.33
C SER A 177 -21.89 -3.18 1.27
N TYR A 178 -20.56 -3.02 1.10
CA TYR A 178 -19.75 -2.22 2.02
C TYR A 178 -19.56 -0.74 1.62
N HIS A 179 -20.40 -0.22 0.72
CA HIS A 179 -20.42 1.22 0.44
C HIS A 179 -20.88 2.09 1.63
N THR A 180 -21.27 1.49 2.76
CA THR A 180 -21.90 2.21 3.88
C THR A 180 -21.18 2.09 5.23
N VAL A 181 -20.05 1.41 5.36
CA VAL A 181 -19.32 1.45 6.64
C VAL A 181 -18.46 2.72 6.70
N SER A 182 -19.01 3.71 7.36
CA SER A 182 -18.63 5.12 7.48
C SER A 182 -17.20 5.42 7.99
N GLY A 183 -16.31 4.46 8.16
CA GLY A 183 -14.97 4.68 8.70
C GLY A 183 -13.81 4.34 7.75
N SER A 184 -14.04 3.50 6.73
CA SER A 184 -12.95 2.95 5.89
C SER A 184 -12.52 3.84 4.71
N ILE A 185 -13.36 4.80 4.29
CA ILE A 185 -13.10 5.66 3.12
C ILE A 185 -12.24 6.88 3.45
N LYS A 186 -12.09 7.21 4.74
CA LYS A 186 -11.41 8.46 5.16
C LYS A 186 -9.94 8.49 4.68
N GLY A 187 -9.68 9.34 3.67
CA GLY A 187 -8.34 9.56 3.12
C GLY A 187 -7.93 8.66 1.92
N LYS A 188 -8.76 7.67 1.51
CA LYS A 188 -8.47 6.78 0.37
C LYS A 188 -9.25 7.12 -0.91
N ALA A 189 -10.36 7.85 -0.78
CA ALA A 189 -11.18 8.28 -1.91
C ALA A 189 -10.39 8.92 -3.07
N PRO A 190 -9.34 9.74 -2.84
CA PRO A 190 -8.55 10.35 -3.90
C PRO A 190 -7.82 9.38 -4.83
N TYR A 191 -7.71 8.10 -4.46
CA TYR A 191 -6.99 7.07 -5.24
C TYR A 191 -7.93 6.09 -5.93
N MET A 192 -9.25 6.18 -5.70
CA MET A 192 -10.24 5.28 -6.31
C MET A 192 -10.42 5.59 -7.79
N ALA A 193 -10.54 4.55 -8.60
CA ALA A 193 -10.88 4.71 -10.00
C ALA A 193 -12.37 5.05 -10.18
N PRO A 194 -12.76 5.75 -11.28
CA PRO A 194 -14.15 6.14 -11.55
C PRO A 194 -15.15 4.98 -11.45
N GLU A 195 -14.81 3.81 -11.99
CA GLU A 195 -15.64 2.60 -11.94
C GLU A 195 -15.86 2.08 -10.53
N GLN A 196 -14.87 2.25 -9.63
CA GLN A 196 -15.03 1.91 -8.21
C GLN A 196 -16.02 2.84 -7.52
N ILE A 197 -15.96 4.14 -7.81
CA ILE A 197 -16.87 5.14 -7.25
C ILE A 197 -18.29 4.88 -7.73
N LEU A 198 -18.46 4.50 -9.00
CA LEU A 198 -19.75 4.23 -9.63
C LEU A 198 -20.32 2.83 -9.31
N GLY A 199 -19.56 1.98 -8.59
CA GLY A 199 -19.99 0.62 -8.29
C GLY A 199 -20.07 -0.30 -9.53
N GLN A 200 -19.34 0.04 -10.58
CA GLN A 200 -19.26 -0.74 -11.82
C GLN A 200 -18.29 -1.93 -11.66
N PRO A 201 -18.28 -2.90 -12.60
CA PRO A 201 -17.28 -3.97 -12.61
C PRO A 201 -15.85 -3.40 -12.60
N VAL A 202 -15.01 -3.93 -11.72
CA VAL A 202 -13.64 -3.46 -11.48
C VAL A 202 -12.66 -4.56 -11.87
N ASP A 203 -11.71 -4.21 -12.75
CA ASP A 203 -10.59 -5.07 -13.12
C ASP A 203 -9.24 -4.43 -12.76
N ARG A 204 -8.12 -5.07 -13.16
CA ARG A 204 -6.73 -4.62 -12.91
C ARG A 204 -6.44 -3.17 -13.31
N ARG A 205 -7.21 -2.59 -14.23
CA ARG A 205 -7.03 -1.21 -14.72
C ARG A 205 -7.45 -0.15 -13.70
N ALA A 206 -8.19 -0.54 -12.66
CA ALA A 206 -8.43 0.33 -11.51
C ALA A 206 -7.13 0.58 -10.71
N ASP A 207 -6.27 -0.43 -10.57
CA ASP A 207 -4.96 -0.26 -9.92
C ASP A 207 -4.02 0.61 -10.79
N VAL A 208 -4.14 0.52 -12.12
CA VAL A 208 -3.42 1.42 -13.06
C VAL A 208 -3.84 2.87 -12.88
N PHE A 209 -5.13 3.15 -12.66
CA PHE A 209 -5.59 4.50 -12.32
C PHE A 209 -4.92 5.02 -11.04
N SER A 210 -4.90 4.21 -10.00
CA SER A 210 -4.24 4.56 -8.73
C SER A 210 -2.73 4.81 -8.91
N LEU A 211 -2.04 4.02 -9.76
CA LEU A 211 -0.64 4.27 -10.14
C LEU A 211 -0.47 5.63 -10.84
N GLY A 212 -1.41 6.03 -11.69
CA GLY A 212 -1.45 7.35 -12.33
C GLY A 212 -1.55 8.49 -11.32
N VAL A 213 -2.41 8.34 -10.28
CA VAL A 213 -2.51 9.30 -9.18
C VAL A 213 -1.19 9.40 -8.42
N LEU A 214 -0.58 8.26 -8.09
CA LEU A 214 0.71 8.22 -7.39
C LEU A 214 1.84 8.81 -8.23
N LEU A 215 1.85 8.58 -9.56
CA LEU A 215 2.82 9.18 -10.47
C LEU A 215 2.74 10.70 -10.42
N PHE A 216 1.54 11.26 -10.53
CA PHE A 216 1.34 12.70 -10.42
C PHE A 216 1.83 13.23 -9.06
N GLU A 217 1.38 12.64 -7.95
CA GLU A 217 1.69 13.12 -6.60
C GLU A 217 3.18 13.01 -6.25
N LEU A 218 3.85 11.90 -6.61
CA LEU A 218 5.28 11.72 -6.38
C LEU A 218 6.12 12.69 -7.22
N THR A 219 5.75 12.91 -8.47
CA THR A 219 6.56 13.72 -9.38
C THR A 219 6.31 15.21 -9.23
N THR A 220 5.14 15.64 -8.75
CA THR A 220 4.82 17.07 -8.53
C THR A 220 4.87 17.46 -7.05
N ARG A 221 4.80 16.50 -6.12
CA ARG A 221 4.57 16.70 -4.68
C ARG A 221 3.27 17.47 -4.38
N THR A 222 2.32 17.37 -5.24
CA THR A 222 1.00 18.02 -5.10
C THR A 222 -0.07 16.94 -5.11
N ARG A 223 -1.03 17.02 -4.19
CA ARG A 223 -2.22 16.16 -4.23
C ARG A 223 -2.99 16.38 -5.52
N LEU A 224 -3.26 15.30 -6.27
CA LEU A 224 -4.01 15.40 -7.53
C LEU A 224 -5.47 15.74 -7.24
N TYR A 225 -6.12 14.94 -6.43
CA TYR A 225 -7.50 15.15 -6.02
C TYR A 225 -7.55 15.63 -4.58
N SER A 226 -7.33 16.94 -4.41
CA SER A 226 -7.41 17.61 -3.11
C SER A 226 -8.83 18.16 -2.91
N GLY A 227 -9.41 17.88 -1.75
CA GLY A 227 -10.72 18.43 -1.37
C GLY A 227 -10.87 18.42 0.13
N GLN A 228 -11.75 19.28 0.67
CA GLN A 228 -12.09 19.31 2.09
C GLN A 228 -12.88 18.06 2.52
N SER A 229 -13.41 17.29 1.55
CA SER A 229 -14.19 16.07 1.77
C SER A 229 -13.88 14.99 0.74
N ASN A 230 -14.12 13.73 1.11
CA ASN A 230 -14.04 12.60 0.18
C ASN A 230 -15.03 12.76 -1.00
N SER A 231 -16.21 13.36 -0.77
CA SER A 231 -17.21 13.59 -1.80
C SER A 231 -16.70 14.52 -2.90
N LEU A 232 -15.99 15.58 -2.53
CA LEU A 232 -15.42 16.51 -3.51
C LEU A 232 -14.29 15.85 -4.32
N ALA A 233 -13.44 15.04 -3.68
CA ALA A 233 -12.43 14.26 -4.39
C ALA A 233 -13.06 13.29 -5.40
N MET A 234 -14.11 12.57 -5.00
CA MET A 234 -14.87 11.67 -5.88
C MET A 234 -15.50 12.41 -7.06
N GLN A 235 -16.07 13.60 -6.81
CA GLN A 235 -16.62 14.44 -7.88
C GLN A 235 -15.56 14.81 -8.91
N HIS A 236 -14.40 15.32 -8.51
CA HIS A 236 -13.30 15.67 -9.41
C HIS A 236 -12.80 14.46 -10.22
N ILE A 237 -12.76 13.28 -9.60
CA ILE A 237 -12.39 12.03 -10.30
C ILE A 237 -13.43 11.72 -11.40
N LEU A 238 -14.72 11.84 -11.09
CA LEU A 238 -15.79 11.57 -12.04
C LEU A 238 -15.89 12.62 -13.16
N GLU A 239 -15.51 13.86 -12.89
CA GLU A 239 -15.37 14.93 -13.90
C GLU A 239 -14.20 14.66 -14.86
N GLY A 240 -13.20 13.90 -14.42
CA GLY A 240 -12.05 13.47 -15.23
C GLY A 240 -11.05 14.58 -15.53
N THR A 241 -11.09 15.68 -14.78
CA THR A 241 -10.17 16.80 -14.96
C THR A 241 -8.81 16.47 -14.33
N VAL A 242 -7.78 16.34 -15.15
CA VAL A 242 -6.40 16.13 -14.71
C VAL A 242 -5.60 17.40 -15.04
N PRO A 243 -5.11 18.15 -14.02
CA PRO A 243 -4.28 19.34 -14.25
C PRO A 243 -2.97 18.94 -14.92
N ASP A 244 -2.39 19.86 -15.69
CA ASP A 244 -1.09 19.60 -16.30
C ASP A 244 0.00 19.54 -15.22
N PRO A 245 0.76 18.45 -15.11
CA PRO A 245 1.86 18.36 -14.14
C PRO A 245 2.91 19.47 -14.32
N ALA A 246 3.07 20.00 -15.53
CA ALA A 246 4.00 21.10 -15.83
C ALA A 246 3.63 22.41 -15.11
N GLU A 247 2.35 22.64 -14.82
CA GLU A 247 1.89 23.78 -14.01
C GLU A 247 2.34 23.67 -12.54
N ARG A 248 2.61 22.46 -12.07
CA ARG A 248 3.00 22.18 -10.68
C ARG A 248 4.51 22.05 -10.52
N ARG A 249 5.21 21.62 -11.56
CA ARG A 249 6.66 21.43 -11.57
C ARG A 249 7.25 21.94 -12.89
N PRO A 250 7.90 23.12 -12.88
CA PRO A 250 8.59 23.64 -14.06
C PRO A 250 9.57 22.62 -14.63
N GLY A 251 9.61 22.51 -15.96
CA GLY A 251 10.48 21.53 -16.64
C GLY A 251 9.99 20.08 -16.57
N TYR A 252 8.69 19.85 -16.26
CA TYR A 252 8.11 18.52 -16.27
C TYR A 252 8.18 17.90 -17.67
N PRO A 253 8.68 16.66 -17.80
CA PRO A 253 8.84 16.01 -19.10
C PRO A 253 7.48 15.74 -19.78
N PRO A 254 7.28 16.15 -21.05
CA PRO A 254 6.02 15.91 -21.74
C PRO A 254 5.71 14.42 -21.92
N GLU A 255 6.73 13.54 -21.92
CA GLU A 255 6.55 12.10 -21.95
C GLU A 255 5.86 11.60 -20.66
N LEU A 256 6.24 12.12 -19.50
CA LEU A 256 5.59 11.78 -18.24
C LEU A 256 4.17 12.36 -18.16
N THR A 257 3.92 13.55 -18.74
CA THR A 257 2.55 14.09 -18.85
C THR A 257 1.64 13.13 -19.62
N ARG A 258 2.14 12.53 -20.73
CA ARG A 258 1.37 11.54 -21.50
C ARG A 258 1.08 10.27 -20.68
N LEU A 259 2.06 9.78 -19.93
CA LEU A 259 1.90 8.64 -19.00
C LEU A 259 0.80 8.91 -17.95
N VAL A 260 0.88 10.08 -17.29
CA VAL A 260 -0.12 10.49 -16.30
C VAL A 260 -1.52 10.52 -16.91
N ARG A 261 -1.69 11.23 -18.05
CA ARG A 261 -2.99 11.36 -18.72
C ARG A 261 -3.56 10.02 -19.14
N ARG A 262 -2.73 9.11 -19.68
CA ARG A 262 -3.17 7.78 -20.09
C ARG A 262 -3.58 6.93 -18.90
N ALA A 263 -2.78 6.88 -17.84
CA ALA A 263 -3.12 6.12 -16.65
C ALA A 263 -4.41 6.61 -15.98
N LEU A 264 -4.66 7.94 -16.02
CA LEU A 264 -5.82 8.60 -15.43
C LEU A 264 -7.01 8.76 -16.39
N ALA A 265 -7.01 8.12 -17.55
CA ALA A 265 -8.14 8.16 -18.46
C ALA A 265 -9.41 7.68 -17.74
N ARG A 266 -10.53 8.40 -17.96
CA ARG A 266 -11.81 8.10 -17.30
C ARG A 266 -12.33 6.72 -17.70
N ASN A 267 -12.30 6.43 -19.02
CA ASN A 267 -12.66 5.11 -19.54
C ASN A 267 -11.49 4.14 -19.30
N PRO A 268 -11.70 2.98 -18.63
CA PRO A 268 -10.67 1.95 -18.46
C PRO A 268 -10.02 1.49 -19.76
N ASP A 269 -10.77 1.47 -20.89
CA ASP A 269 -10.25 1.03 -22.20
C ASP A 269 -9.17 1.96 -22.77
N ASP A 270 -9.14 3.23 -22.35
CA ASP A 270 -8.15 4.20 -22.77
C ASP A 270 -6.87 4.17 -21.90
N ARG A 271 -6.88 3.42 -20.79
CA ARG A 271 -5.74 3.25 -19.89
C ARG A 271 -4.73 2.23 -20.42
N TYR A 272 -3.68 2.00 -19.65
CA TYR A 272 -2.83 0.83 -19.84
C TYR A 272 -3.61 -0.45 -19.52
N PRO A 273 -3.53 -1.50 -20.34
CA PRO A 273 -4.29 -2.75 -20.14
C PRO A 273 -3.80 -3.55 -18.93
N SER A 274 -2.57 -3.31 -18.47
CA SER A 274 -1.95 -3.96 -17.32
C SER A 274 -0.95 -3.05 -16.62
N ALA A 275 -0.57 -3.39 -15.40
CA ALA A 275 0.52 -2.73 -14.69
C ALA A 275 1.86 -2.96 -15.41
N ARG A 276 2.06 -4.09 -16.08
CA ARG A 276 3.22 -4.37 -16.93
C ARG A 276 3.34 -3.36 -18.08
N ALA A 277 2.27 -3.09 -18.79
CA ALA A 277 2.27 -2.13 -19.89
C ALA A 277 2.60 -0.69 -19.40
N PHE A 278 2.20 -0.36 -18.17
CA PHE A 278 2.60 0.90 -17.53
C PHE A 278 4.10 0.92 -17.20
N VAL A 279 4.66 -0.17 -16.65
CA VAL A 279 6.12 -0.29 -16.39
C VAL A 279 6.93 -0.17 -17.67
N ASP A 280 6.53 -0.86 -18.73
CA ASP A 280 7.24 -0.85 -20.00
C ASP A 280 7.35 0.58 -20.58
N ASP A 281 6.30 1.39 -20.42
CA ASP A 281 6.31 2.79 -20.87
C ASP A 281 7.12 3.70 -19.93
N LEU A 282 7.13 3.46 -18.60
CA LEU A 282 8.03 4.11 -17.65
C LEU A 282 9.50 3.84 -18.00
N ASP A 283 9.85 2.59 -18.24
CA ASP A 283 11.20 2.17 -18.59
C ASP A 283 11.66 2.76 -19.93
N ARG A 284 10.73 2.88 -20.89
CA ARG A 284 11.01 3.56 -22.16
C ARG A 284 11.41 5.03 -21.92
N VAL A 285 10.60 5.76 -21.13
CA VAL A 285 10.90 7.17 -20.82
C VAL A 285 12.21 7.29 -20.04
N ALA A 286 12.47 6.42 -19.08
CA ALA A 286 13.72 6.43 -18.32
C ALA A 286 14.92 6.24 -19.24
N ARG A 287 14.87 5.31 -20.20
CA ARG A 287 15.94 5.07 -21.20
C ARG A 287 16.14 6.27 -22.12
N GLU A 288 15.07 6.85 -22.66
CA GLU A 288 15.11 8.04 -23.53
C GLU A 288 15.77 9.24 -22.81
N ARG A 289 15.46 9.39 -21.51
CA ARG A 289 15.98 10.46 -20.67
C ARG A 289 17.36 10.12 -20.05
N ARG A 290 17.87 8.90 -20.24
CA ARG A 290 19.10 8.39 -19.61
C ARG A 290 19.04 8.45 -18.07
N TRP A 291 17.86 8.22 -17.51
CA TRP A 291 17.65 8.12 -16.08
C TRP A 291 18.00 6.71 -15.59
N ASN A 292 18.82 6.65 -14.55
CA ASN A 292 19.16 5.38 -13.91
C ASN A 292 18.15 5.11 -12.77
N LEU A 293 17.26 4.14 -12.99
CA LEU A 293 16.33 3.68 -11.97
C LEU A 293 17.09 2.78 -10.98
N SER A 294 17.21 3.21 -9.73
CA SER A 294 17.99 2.52 -8.72
C SER A 294 17.34 2.56 -7.35
N CYS A 295 17.27 1.40 -6.71
CA CYS A 295 16.81 1.26 -5.33
C CYS A 295 17.69 2.01 -4.32
N ALA A 296 18.96 2.29 -4.64
CA ALA A 296 19.85 3.07 -3.78
C ALA A 296 19.31 4.49 -3.53
N GLY A 297 18.76 5.16 -4.57
CA GLY A 297 18.13 6.47 -4.40
C GLY A 297 16.89 6.43 -3.52
N VAL A 298 16.12 5.34 -3.58
CA VAL A 298 14.98 5.11 -2.67
C VAL A 298 15.46 4.93 -1.24
N ALA A 299 16.51 4.13 -1.02
CA ALA A 299 17.11 3.90 0.30
C ALA A 299 17.58 5.21 0.96
N GLU A 300 18.27 6.07 0.22
CA GLU A 300 18.72 7.39 0.71
C GLU A 300 17.53 8.26 1.10
N LEU A 301 16.50 8.29 0.26
CA LEU A 301 15.29 9.07 0.52
C LEU A 301 14.55 8.59 1.77
N VAL A 302 14.42 7.28 1.97
CA VAL A 302 13.80 6.68 3.16
C VAL A 302 14.58 7.05 4.42
N LYS A 303 15.92 6.94 4.42
CA LYS A 303 16.77 7.33 5.56
C LYS A 303 16.59 8.80 5.93
N LEU A 304 16.58 9.70 4.94
CA LEU A 304 16.37 11.12 5.14
C LEU A 304 14.99 11.41 5.76
N VAL A 305 13.94 10.78 5.27
CA VAL A 305 12.57 10.97 5.77
C VAL A 305 12.44 10.45 7.20
N ARG A 306 13.00 9.28 7.51
CA ARG A 306 12.99 8.73 8.87
C ARG A 306 13.69 9.64 9.87
N GLN A 307 14.86 10.19 9.51
CA GLN A 307 15.57 11.14 10.34
C GLN A 307 14.71 12.39 10.61
N ARG A 308 14.03 12.94 9.61
CA ARG A 308 13.13 14.09 9.78
C ARG A 308 11.93 13.78 10.66
N ALA A 309 11.31 12.61 10.49
CA ALA A 309 10.21 12.15 11.31
C ALA A 309 10.62 12.00 12.78
N GLN A 310 11.80 11.45 13.03
CA GLN A 310 12.36 11.30 14.37
C GLN A 310 12.61 12.65 15.04
N ILE A 311 13.20 13.62 14.33
CA ILE A 311 13.41 14.99 14.85
C ILE A 311 12.08 15.68 15.18
N ALA A 312 11.03 15.40 14.39
CA ALA A 312 9.69 15.94 14.61
C ALA A 312 8.91 15.24 15.74
N GLY A 313 9.50 14.27 16.43
CA GLY A 313 8.83 13.48 17.47
C GLY A 313 7.71 12.57 16.95
N THR A 314 7.63 12.39 15.62
CA THR A 314 6.68 11.46 15.01
C THR A 314 7.32 10.08 15.04
N THR A 315 6.74 9.17 15.83
CA THR A 315 7.14 7.75 15.74
C THR A 315 6.79 7.28 14.33
N PRO A 316 7.77 6.85 13.50
CA PRO A 316 7.44 6.22 12.24
C PRO A 316 6.48 5.06 12.53
N MET A 317 5.49 4.84 11.69
CA MET A 317 4.56 3.70 11.84
C MET A 317 5.33 2.37 11.92
N TRP A 318 6.59 2.38 11.48
CA TRP A 318 7.58 1.30 11.49
C TRP A 318 8.84 1.79 12.23
N PRO A 319 8.89 1.69 13.59
CA PRO A 319 10.07 2.09 14.34
C PRO A 319 11.27 1.23 13.93
N ALA A 320 12.44 1.87 13.88
CA ALA A 320 13.68 1.11 13.72
C ALA A 320 13.76 0.05 14.83
N LEU A 321 14.01 -1.19 14.44
CA LEU A 321 14.37 -2.23 15.41
C LEU A 321 15.62 -1.74 16.15
N ARG A 322 15.56 -1.60 17.47
CA ARG A 322 16.77 -1.47 18.28
C ARG A 322 17.64 -2.69 17.95
N ARG A 323 18.91 -2.47 17.66
CA ARG A 323 19.86 -3.57 17.38
C ARG A 323 19.71 -4.60 18.48
N ILE A 324 19.59 -5.89 18.07
CA ILE A 324 19.58 -7.02 18.98
C ILE A 324 20.98 -7.03 19.64
N GLY A 325 21.16 -6.33 20.74
CA GLY A 325 22.44 -6.12 21.41
C GLY A 325 22.39 -5.06 22.48
N ASP A 326 21.46 -4.12 22.42
CA ASP A 326 21.40 -2.98 23.39
C ASP A 326 20.57 -3.28 24.65
N ALA A 327 20.24 -4.55 24.92
CA ALA A 327 19.45 -4.98 26.07
C ALA A 327 20.28 -5.53 27.24
N ASN A 328 21.62 -5.36 27.22
CA ASN A 328 22.51 -5.71 28.34
C ASN A 328 23.55 -4.59 28.55
N ALA A 329 23.09 -3.44 28.99
CA ALA A 329 23.93 -2.44 29.68
C ALA A 329 23.08 -1.76 30.77
#